data_9af8f6ee3f2e775fb34f6333d01c5ad6
#
_entry.id   9af8f6ee3f2e775fb34f6333d01c5ad6
#
_cell.length_a   1.000
_cell.length_b   1.000
_cell.length_c   1.000
_cell.angle_alpha   90.00
_cell.angle_beta   90.00
_cell.angle_gamma   90.00
#
_symmetry.space_group_name_H-M   'P 1'
#
loop_
_entity.id
_entity.type
_entity.pdbx_description
1 polymer ?
#
loop_
_entity_poly.entity_id
_entity_poly.type
_entity_poly.pdbx_seq_one_letter_code
_entity_poly.pdbx_strand_id
1 'polypeptide(L)'
;MSKTWRIAGINFDHFHMGDLLKMAHDHPNAEIVGVADEQPERMENAIASFGIDGAQAFTDFQQCLDQTKPDVVILCPATAGHADWTERVAPAGVHILMEKPFAASLADADRMTAAMKQTGKELAINWPLRWIETHVTAHRLIQEGLIGEVTETHFYDGNRGPLYHGADKIEKEPSAQEKDASWFYKKDEGGGSLLDYLGYGTTLGVWFHNGAKPLEVVCMVDEPRALEVDEQSITVARYERGLSSYHTRWGTFSDPWTHQPQPKCGFVIKGTEGTISNYDYEKNVRVQTRSQPEGYEIPAAPLEAPFANPVQYFLHCLETGVPVEGPLSVETARIGQQIVDTAVRSASEKRTIALLD
;
A
#
# COMPACT_ATOMS: atom_id res chain seq x y z
N MET A 1 -26.45 17.35 12.36
CA MET A 1 -25.26 16.78 13.03
C MET A 1 -24.57 15.90 12.02
N SER A 2 -23.25 15.99 11.86
CA SER A 2 -22.49 15.09 11.03
C SER A 2 -22.64 13.66 11.58
N LYS A 3 -22.62 12.66 10.70
CA LYS A 3 -22.63 11.24 11.10
C LYS A 3 -21.34 10.92 11.86
N THR A 4 -21.43 10.18 12.98
CA THR A 4 -20.27 9.55 13.59
C THR A 4 -20.09 8.17 12.96
N TRP A 5 -18.92 7.94 12.36
CA TRP A 5 -18.56 6.69 11.70
C TRP A 5 -18.08 5.67 12.74
N ARG A 6 -18.71 4.51 12.74
CA ARG A 6 -18.41 3.39 13.64
C ARG A 6 -17.36 2.50 12.98
N ILE A 7 -16.18 2.40 13.57
CA ILE A 7 -15.03 1.70 12.97
C ILE A 7 -14.65 0.50 13.84
N ALA A 8 -14.46 -0.65 13.21
CA ALA A 8 -13.87 -1.82 13.87
C ALA A 8 -12.53 -2.17 13.21
N GLY A 9 -11.53 -2.57 14.03
CA GLY A 9 -10.26 -3.16 13.58
C GLY A 9 -10.30 -4.68 13.71
N ILE A 10 -10.11 -5.40 12.60
CA ILE A 10 -10.17 -6.87 12.59
C ILE A 10 -8.91 -7.45 11.97
N ASN A 11 -8.32 -8.43 12.63
CA ASN A 11 -7.05 -9.09 12.35
C ASN A 11 -5.84 -8.14 12.46
N PHE A 12 -4.91 -8.50 13.30
CA PHE A 12 -3.73 -7.70 13.66
C PHE A 12 -2.41 -8.36 13.20
N ASP A 13 -2.43 -9.15 12.13
CA ASP A 13 -1.21 -9.76 11.59
C ASP A 13 -0.20 -8.71 11.13
N HIS A 14 -0.70 -7.61 10.55
CA HIS A 14 0.14 -6.49 10.12
C HIS A 14 0.13 -5.35 11.15
N PHE A 15 1.30 -4.85 11.51
CA PHE A 15 1.48 -3.81 12.54
C PHE A 15 0.88 -2.43 12.17
N HIS A 16 0.55 -2.17 10.90
CA HIS A 16 -0.14 -0.94 10.49
C HIS A 16 -1.56 -0.80 11.06
N MET A 17 -2.13 -1.86 11.62
CA MET A 17 -3.42 -1.73 12.31
C MET A 17 -3.39 -0.65 13.39
N GLY A 18 -2.28 -0.54 14.14
CA GLY A 18 -2.11 0.49 15.16
C GLY A 18 -2.16 1.91 14.59
N ASP A 19 -1.50 2.15 13.44
CA ASP A 19 -1.51 3.45 12.77
C ASP A 19 -2.89 3.82 12.24
N LEU A 20 -3.59 2.86 11.63
CA LEU A 20 -4.93 3.08 11.07
C LEU A 20 -5.96 3.33 12.17
N LEU A 21 -5.89 2.59 13.28
CA LEU A 21 -6.73 2.83 14.45
C LEU A 21 -6.43 4.19 15.10
N LYS A 22 -5.16 4.61 15.13
CA LYS A 22 -4.81 5.95 15.60
C LYS A 22 -5.45 7.03 14.73
N MET A 23 -5.42 6.89 13.40
CA MET A 23 -6.07 7.83 12.48
C MET A 23 -7.59 7.85 12.67
N ALA A 24 -8.20 6.70 12.98
CA ALA A 24 -9.63 6.62 13.31
C ALA A 24 -9.94 7.28 14.67
N HIS A 25 -9.12 7.04 15.69
CA HIS A 25 -9.25 7.64 17.02
C HIS A 25 -9.13 9.16 16.99
N ASP A 26 -8.21 9.69 16.20
CA ASP A 26 -7.96 11.13 16.06
C ASP A 26 -8.99 11.84 15.15
N HIS A 27 -9.84 11.08 14.45
CA HIS A 27 -10.82 11.66 13.53
C HIS A 27 -12.06 12.20 14.29
N PRO A 28 -12.44 13.49 14.09
CA PRO A 28 -13.49 14.14 14.91
C PRO A 28 -14.89 13.52 14.78
N ASN A 29 -15.15 12.79 13.69
CA ASN A 29 -16.43 12.16 13.40
C ASN A 29 -16.30 10.63 13.27
N ALA A 30 -15.37 9.99 13.99
CA ALA A 30 -15.25 8.54 14.03
C ALA A 30 -15.08 8.04 15.48
N GLU A 31 -15.49 6.81 15.71
CA GLU A 31 -15.29 6.12 16.97
C GLU A 31 -14.86 4.68 16.71
N ILE A 32 -13.88 4.18 17.46
CA ILE A 32 -13.52 2.76 17.47
C ILE A 32 -14.55 2.03 18.33
N VAL A 33 -15.36 1.20 17.68
CA VAL A 33 -16.47 0.49 18.37
C VAL A 33 -16.12 -0.95 18.73
N GLY A 34 -15.03 -1.49 18.18
CA GLY A 34 -14.54 -2.82 18.51
C GLY A 34 -13.24 -3.16 17.83
N VAL A 35 -12.53 -4.11 18.41
CA VAL A 35 -11.35 -4.75 17.83
C VAL A 35 -11.47 -6.26 17.96
N ALA A 36 -10.95 -7.01 16.97
CA ALA A 36 -11.01 -8.46 17.00
C ALA A 36 -9.75 -9.10 16.42
N ASP A 37 -9.18 -10.05 17.16
CA ASP A 37 -8.12 -10.95 16.72
C ASP A 37 -8.22 -12.28 17.47
N GLU A 38 -7.97 -13.40 16.81
CA GLU A 38 -7.95 -14.74 17.43
C GLU A 38 -6.85 -14.86 18.50
N GLN A 39 -5.81 -14.00 18.44
CA GLN A 39 -4.73 -13.88 19.41
C GLN A 39 -4.87 -12.56 20.20
N PRO A 40 -5.48 -12.59 21.41
CA PRO A 40 -5.79 -11.38 22.18
C PRO A 40 -4.59 -10.47 22.45
N GLU A 41 -3.41 -11.06 22.59
CA GLU A 41 -2.15 -10.35 22.85
C GLU A 41 -1.78 -9.36 21.74
N ARG A 42 -2.21 -9.59 20.51
CA ARG A 42 -2.01 -8.67 19.38
C ARG A 42 -2.77 -7.36 19.51
N MET A 43 -3.88 -7.38 20.23
CA MET A 43 -4.74 -6.21 20.45
C MET A 43 -4.33 -5.36 21.65
N GLU A 44 -3.51 -5.88 22.58
CA GLU A 44 -3.20 -5.23 23.87
C GLU A 44 -2.71 -3.78 23.71
N ASN A 45 -1.80 -3.54 22.79
CA ASN A 45 -1.27 -2.20 22.53
C ASN A 45 -2.35 -1.23 22.03
N ALA A 46 -3.23 -1.68 21.13
CA ALA A 46 -4.34 -0.85 20.62
C ALA A 46 -5.36 -0.56 21.71
N ILE A 47 -5.73 -1.57 22.51
CA ILE A 47 -6.65 -1.42 23.66
C ILE A 47 -6.11 -0.37 24.62
N ALA A 48 -4.83 -0.47 25.01
CA ALA A 48 -4.20 0.45 25.94
C ALA A 48 -4.06 1.87 25.35
N SER A 49 -3.65 1.99 24.08
CA SER A 49 -3.37 3.27 23.44
C SER A 49 -4.62 4.09 23.14
N PHE A 50 -5.74 3.44 22.81
CA PHE A 50 -6.97 4.11 22.38
C PHE A 50 -8.08 4.04 23.44
N GLY A 51 -7.80 3.47 24.62
CA GLY A 51 -8.79 3.37 25.71
C GLY A 51 -9.99 2.51 25.35
N ILE A 52 -9.78 1.45 24.56
CA ILE A 52 -10.85 0.52 24.14
C ILE A 52 -11.33 -0.27 25.37
N ASP A 53 -12.63 -0.29 25.63
CA ASP A 53 -13.19 -1.10 26.71
C ASP A 53 -12.99 -2.59 26.42
N GLY A 54 -12.69 -3.37 27.45
CA GLY A 54 -12.54 -4.83 27.31
C GLY A 54 -13.79 -5.52 26.73
N ALA A 55 -14.97 -4.94 26.90
CA ALA A 55 -16.20 -5.41 26.26
C ALA A 55 -16.28 -5.15 24.75
N GLN A 56 -15.34 -4.35 24.21
CA GLN A 56 -15.19 -4.04 22.78
C GLN A 56 -14.02 -4.81 22.16
N ALA A 57 -13.34 -5.67 22.90
CA ALA A 57 -12.25 -6.53 22.43
C ALA A 57 -12.75 -7.99 22.32
N PHE A 58 -12.66 -8.54 21.12
CA PHE A 58 -13.23 -9.83 20.76
C PHE A 58 -12.15 -10.79 20.27
N THR A 59 -12.29 -12.08 20.59
CA THR A 59 -11.49 -13.14 19.96
C THR A 59 -12.17 -13.75 18.73
N ASP A 60 -13.44 -13.40 18.52
CA ASP A 60 -14.24 -13.80 17.36
C ASP A 60 -14.71 -12.56 16.60
N PHE A 61 -14.30 -12.46 15.34
CA PHE A 61 -14.62 -11.31 14.48
C PHE A 61 -16.14 -11.20 14.21
N GLN A 62 -16.85 -12.33 14.12
CA GLN A 62 -18.29 -12.32 13.88
C GLN A 62 -19.05 -11.74 15.09
N GLN A 63 -18.62 -12.09 16.31
CA GLN A 63 -19.16 -11.46 17.52
C GLN A 63 -18.89 -9.96 17.54
N CYS A 64 -17.68 -9.53 17.15
CA CYS A 64 -17.37 -8.11 17.02
C CYS A 64 -18.34 -7.42 16.06
N LEU A 65 -18.52 -7.93 14.85
CA LEU A 65 -19.43 -7.37 13.86
C LEU A 65 -20.88 -7.34 14.37
N ASP A 66 -21.36 -8.43 14.98
CA ASP A 66 -22.74 -8.56 15.42
C ASP A 66 -23.09 -7.63 16.58
N GLN A 67 -22.16 -7.45 17.52
CA GLN A 67 -22.40 -6.64 18.71
C GLN A 67 -22.13 -5.15 18.47
N THR A 68 -21.10 -4.83 17.67
CA THR A 68 -20.69 -3.43 17.47
C THR A 68 -21.35 -2.77 16.27
N LYS A 69 -21.81 -3.53 15.26
CA LYS A 69 -22.45 -3.02 14.03
C LYS A 69 -21.64 -1.86 13.42
N PRO A 70 -20.37 -2.07 13.01
CA PRO A 70 -19.56 -1.01 12.45
C PRO A 70 -20.07 -0.56 11.07
N ASP A 71 -19.77 0.68 10.69
CA ASP A 71 -19.94 1.17 9.31
C ASP A 71 -18.76 0.79 8.42
N VAL A 72 -17.57 0.81 9.02
CA VAL A 72 -16.29 0.55 8.35
C VAL A 72 -15.48 -0.45 9.14
N VAL A 73 -14.88 -1.40 8.45
CA VAL A 73 -13.91 -2.33 9.02
C VAL A 73 -12.53 -2.04 8.43
N ILE A 74 -11.53 -1.89 9.29
CA ILE A 74 -10.12 -1.90 8.93
C ILE A 74 -9.64 -3.34 9.03
N LEU A 75 -9.06 -3.88 7.94
CA LEU A 75 -8.52 -5.24 7.87
C LEU A 75 -7.02 -5.20 7.65
N CYS A 76 -6.26 -5.89 8.51
CA CYS A 76 -4.80 -5.98 8.42
C CYS A 76 -4.26 -7.42 8.53
N PRO A 77 -4.81 -8.40 7.78
CA PRO A 77 -4.29 -9.75 7.79
C PRO A 77 -2.94 -9.86 7.05
N ALA A 78 -2.28 -11.02 7.17
CA ALA A 78 -1.21 -11.40 6.26
C ALA A 78 -1.71 -11.40 4.82
N THR A 79 -0.83 -11.08 3.86
CA THR A 79 -1.21 -10.83 2.46
C THR A 79 -2.05 -11.95 1.84
N ALA A 80 -1.70 -13.22 2.10
CA ALA A 80 -2.46 -14.36 1.58
C ALA A 80 -3.90 -14.44 2.15
N GLY A 81 -4.16 -13.83 3.29
CA GLY A 81 -5.47 -13.81 3.94
C GLY A 81 -6.43 -12.73 3.43
N HIS A 82 -5.99 -11.76 2.60
CA HIS A 82 -6.78 -10.58 2.24
C HIS A 82 -8.13 -10.93 1.61
N ALA A 83 -8.14 -11.85 0.64
CA ALA A 83 -9.38 -12.26 -0.03
C ALA A 83 -10.33 -13.00 0.90
N ASP A 84 -9.83 -13.97 1.65
CA ASP A 84 -10.65 -14.75 2.59
C ASP A 84 -11.26 -13.87 3.68
N TRP A 85 -10.49 -12.94 4.25
CA TRP A 85 -11.00 -11.99 5.23
C TRP A 85 -12.01 -11.03 4.64
N THR A 86 -11.81 -10.55 3.41
CA THR A 86 -12.79 -9.72 2.71
C THR A 86 -14.11 -10.49 2.52
N GLU A 87 -14.07 -11.72 2.04
CA GLU A 87 -15.26 -12.56 1.82
C GLU A 87 -15.98 -12.90 3.13
N ARG A 88 -15.25 -13.06 4.26
CA ARG A 88 -15.84 -13.30 5.59
C ARG A 88 -16.52 -12.05 6.16
N VAL A 89 -15.98 -10.87 5.92
CA VAL A 89 -16.47 -9.61 6.51
C VAL A 89 -17.52 -8.91 5.65
N ALA A 90 -17.41 -8.99 4.32
CA ALA A 90 -18.32 -8.33 3.38
C ALA A 90 -19.83 -8.60 3.63
N PRO A 91 -20.27 -9.84 4.01
CA PRO A 91 -21.68 -10.13 4.28
C PRO A 91 -22.29 -9.31 5.42
N ALA A 92 -21.48 -8.73 6.31
CA ALA A 92 -21.96 -7.81 7.35
C ALA A 92 -22.45 -6.46 6.79
N GLY A 93 -22.25 -6.19 5.49
CA GLY A 93 -22.71 -4.97 4.85
C GLY A 93 -21.93 -3.72 5.27
N VAL A 94 -20.64 -3.86 5.51
CA VAL A 94 -19.71 -2.82 5.95
C VAL A 94 -18.79 -2.36 4.80
N HIS A 95 -18.29 -1.13 4.88
CA HIS A 95 -17.20 -0.69 4.02
C HIS A 95 -15.87 -1.25 4.55
N ILE A 96 -14.90 -1.50 3.67
CA ILE A 96 -13.61 -2.09 4.07
C ILE A 96 -12.46 -1.19 3.65
N LEU A 97 -11.60 -0.85 4.61
CA LEU A 97 -10.26 -0.32 4.38
C LEU A 97 -9.27 -1.46 4.62
N MET A 98 -8.76 -2.03 3.52
CA MET A 98 -7.83 -3.16 3.54
C MET A 98 -6.39 -2.67 3.56
N GLU A 99 -5.55 -3.28 4.37
CA GLU A 99 -4.10 -3.03 4.35
C GLU A 99 -3.48 -3.44 3.00
N LYS A 100 -2.35 -2.76 2.66
CA LYS A 100 -1.54 -3.13 1.49
C LYS A 100 -0.77 -4.46 1.73
N PRO A 101 -0.32 -5.15 0.67
CA PRO A 101 -0.63 -4.94 -0.76
C PRO A 101 -2.10 -5.27 -1.06
N PHE A 102 -2.56 -5.09 -2.29
CA PHE A 102 -3.96 -5.37 -2.62
C PHE A 102 -4.31 -6.83 -2.28
N ALA A 103 -3.55 -7.78 -2.80
CA ALA A 103 -3.74 -9.21 -2.54
C ALA A 103 -2.46 -10.00 -2.83
N ALA A 104 -2.44 -11.28 -2.49
CA ALA A 104 -1.36 -12.19 -2.84
C ALA A 104 -1.38 -12.57 -4.34
N SER A 105 -2.53 -12.46 -4.98
CA SER A 105 -2.70 -12.73 -6.41
C SER A 105 -3.77 -11.84 -7.04
N LEU A 106 -3.72 -11.71 -8.36
CA LEU A 106 -4.75 -11.00 -9.13
C LEU A 106 -6.13 -11.67 -8.98
N ALA A 107 -6.16 -13.00 -8.93
CA ALA A 107 -7.40 -13.75 -8.69
C ALA A 107 -8.02 -13.40 -7.33
N ASP A 108 -7.19 -13.26 -6.28
CA ASP A 108 -7.66 -12.84 -4.96
C ASP A 108 -8.14 -11.40 -4.96
N ALA A 109 -7.46 -10.49 -5.64
CA ALA A 109 -7.92 -9.11 -5.83
C ALA A 109 -9.30 -9.04 -6.50
N ASP A 110 -9.53 -9.89 -7.50
CA ASP A 110 -10.82 -10.00 -8.19
C ASP A 110 -11.91 -10.61 -7.28
N ARG A 111 -11.58 -11.61 -6.45
CA ARG A 111 -12.49 -12.14 -5.42
C ARG A 111 -12.93 -11.06 -4.44
N MET A 112 -11.98 -10.28 -3.90
CA MET A 112 -12.26 -9.16 -3.00
C MET A 112 -13.19 -8.14 -3.63
N THR A 113 -12.87 -7.73 -4.84
CA THR A 113 -13.69 -6.78 -5.62
C THR A 113 -15.10 -7.30 -5.85
N ALA A 114 -15.24 -8.57 -6.23
CA ALA A 114 -16.53 -9.22 -6.46
C ALA A 114 -17.37 -9.32 -5.18
N ALA A 115 -16.75 -9.71 -4.06
CA ALA A 115 -17.42 -9.79 -2.76
C ALA A 115 -17.99 -8.43 -2.33
N MET A 116 -17.20 -7.37 -2.43
CA MET A 116 -17.65 -6.03 -2.05
C MET A 116 -18.70 -5.46 -2.99
N LYS A 117 -18.57 -5.71 -4.28
CA LYS A 117 -19.58 -5.29 -5.28
C LYS A 117 -20.96 -5.91 -5.02
N GLN A 118 -21.04 -7.14 -4.50
CA GLN A 118 -22.31 -7.79 -4.15
C GLN A 118 -23.02 -7.10 -2.99
N THR A 119 -22.29 -6.46 -2.10
CA THR A 119 -22.86 -5.75 -0.94
C THR A 119 -23.20 -4.30 -1.23
N GLY A 120 -22.72 -3.75 -2.33
CA GLY A 120 -22.83 -2.32 -2.64
C GLY A 120 -22.04 -1.43 -1.71
N LYS A 121 -21.00 -1.99 -1.05
CA LYS A 121 -20.10 -1.27 -0.15
C LYS A 121 -18.75 -1.03 -0.80
N GLU A 122 -18.07 0.02 -0.34
CA GLU A 122 -16.76 0.42 -0.86
C GLU A 122 -15.63 -0.42 -0.27
N LEU A 123 -14.65 -0.71 -1.11
CA LEU A 123 -13.34 -1.26 -0.76
C LEU A 123 -12.27 -0.22 -1.12
N ALA A 124 -11.42 0.11 -0.17
CA ALA A 124 -10.24 0.92 -0.41
C ALA A 124 -8.99 0.15 0.04
N ILE A 125 -7.91 0.26 -0.73
CA ILE A 125 -6.64 -0.38 -0.41
C ILE A 125 -5.71 0.66 0.22
N ASN A 126 -5.20 0.39 1.40
CA ASN A 126 -4.38 1.32 2.16
C ASN A 126 -2.96 1.46 1.57
N TRP A 127 -2.86 1.95 0.34
CA TRP A 127 -1.58 2.34 -0.21
C TRP A 127 -1.17 3.71 0.36
N PRO A 128 -0.08 3.83 1.14
CA PRO A 128 0.34 5.10 1.76
C PRO A 128 0.82 6.15 0.75
N LEU A 129 0.89 5.79 -0.52
CA LEU A 129 1.39 6.62 -1.63
C LEU A 129 0.65 7.96 -1.80
N ARG A 130 -0.65 7.99 -1.45
CA ARG A 130 -1.49 9.19 -1.55
C ARG A 130 -1.25 10.20 -0.41
N TRP A 131 -0.56 9.78 0.65
CA TRP A 131 -0.31 10.60 1.84
C TRP A 131 1.13 11.12 1.91
N ILE A 132 1.90 10.89 0.85
CA ILE A 132 3.24 11.43 0.68
C ILE A 132 3.13 12.70 -0.15
N GLU A 133 3.43 13.85 0.45
CA GLU A 133 3.26 15.18 -0.13
C GLU A 133 3.96 15.34 -1.48
N THR A 134 5.14 14.75 -1.63
CA THR A 134 5.91 14.80 -2.87
C THR A 134 5.29 13.96 -3.97
N HIS A 135 4.65 12.81 -3.66
CA HIS A 135 3.92 12.01 -4.64
C HIS A 135 2.69 12.77 -5.17
N VAL A 136 1.91 13.37 -4.28
CA VAL A 136 0.73 14.19 -4.65
C VAL A 136 1.15 15.40 -5.46
N THR A 137 2.24 16.06 -5.08
CA THR A 137 2.79 17.19 -5.82
C THR A 137 3.25 16.78 -7.22
N ALA A 138 3.98 15.66 -7.34
CA ALA A 138 4.40 15.12 -8.63
C ALA A 138 3.21 14.80 -9.54
N HIS A 139 2.19 14.10 -9.00
CA HIS A 139 0.97 13.80 -9.75
C HIS A 139 0.25 15.09 -10.21
N ARG A 140 0.10 16.09 -9.34
CA ARG A 140 -0.49 17.38 -9.71
C ARG A 140 0.26 18.04 -10.86
N LEU A 141 1.59 18.09 -10.81
CA LEU A 141 2.43 18.66 -11.87
C LEU A 141 2.32 17.89 -13.20
N ILE A 142 2.11 16.55 -13.15
CA ILE A 142 1.81 15.74 -14.33
C ILE A 142 0.45 16.13 -14.90
N GLN A 143 -0.59 16.28 -14.06
CA GLN A 143 -1.93 16.69 -14.51
C GLN A 143 -1.94 18.11 -15.10
N GLU A 144 -1.09 18.99 -14.62
CA GLU A 144 -0.86 20.34 -15.17
C GLU A 144 -0.08 20.33 -16.51
N GLY A 145 0.40 19.14 -16.94
CA GLY A 145 1.11 18.96 -18.21
C GLY A 145 2.56 19.39 -18.20
N LEU A 146 3.16 19.64 -17.03
CA LEU A 146 4.51 20.21 -16.88
C LEU A 146 5.61 19.44 -17.62
N ILE A 147 5.50 18.11 -17.66
CA ILE A 147 6.47 17.22 -18.31
C ILE A 147 5.92 16.56 -19.60
N GLY A 148 4.74 16.97 -20.05
CA GLY A 148 4.04 16.34 -21.18
C GLY A 148 3.50 14.95 -20.84
N GLU A 149 3.44 14.06 -21.83
CA GLU A 149 3.01 12.68 -21.66
C GLU A 149 4.07 11.87 -20.91
N VAL A 150 3.68 11.16 -19.84
CA VAL A 150 4.58 10.29 -19.08
C VAL A 150 4.95 9.07 -19.95
N THR A 151 6.24 8.79 -20.05
CA THR A 151 6.78 7.68 -20.84
C THR A 151 7.52 6.65 -19.98
N GLU A 152 8.07 7.07 -18.84
CA GLU A 152 8.88 6.19 -17.98
C GLU A 152 8.63 6.55 -16.52
N THR A 153 8.56 5.54 -15.67
CA THR A 153 8.62 5.65 -14.21
C THR A 153 9.70 4.71 -13.69
N HIS A 154 10.67 5.26 -12.97
CA HIS A 154 11.70 4.50 -12.28
C HIS A 154 11.47 4.63 -10.78
N PHE A 155 11.32 3.52 -10.10
CA PHE A 155 11.05 3.45 -8.68
C PHE A 155 12.03 2.49 -8.02
N TYR A 156 12.58 2.91 -6.90
CA TYR A 156 13.37 2.06 -6.04
C TYR A 156 12.86 2.20 -4.60
N ASP A 157 12.59 1.07 -3.96
CA ASP A 157 12.27 1.00 -2.55
C ASP A 157 13.06 -0.12 -1.88
N GLY A 158 13.56 0.18 -0.68
CA GLY A 158 14.33 -0.79 0.07
C GLY A 158 14.62 -0.33 1.48
N ASN A 159 14.66 -1.31 2.37
CA ASN A 159 15.05 -1.12 3.77
C ASN A 159 15.76 -2.38 4.30
N ARG A 160 16.06 -2.39 5.58
CA ARG A 160 16.71 -3.55 6.25
C ARG A 160 15.82 -4.80 6.29
N GLY A 161 14.50 -4.63 6.14
CA GLY A 161 13.51 -5.70 6.17
C GLY A 161 12.34 -5.40 7.12
N PRO A 162 11.21 -6.10 6.97
CA PRO A 162 9.96 -5.75 7.66
C PRO A 162 10.00 -5.90 9.18
N LEU A 163 10.89 -6.75 9.72
CA LEU A 163 11.04 -6.96 11.16
C LEU A 163 12.12 -6.09 11.81
N TYR A 164 12.84 -5.28 11.04
CA TYR A 164 13.89 -4.41 11.55
C TYR A 164 13.41 -3.10 12.15
N HIS A 165 12.10 -2.85 12.08
CA HIS A 165 11.44 -1.69 12.67
C HIS A 165 9.98 -2.03 13.04
N GLY A 166 9.35 -1.17 13.83
CA GLY A 166 7.91 -1.15 14.03
C GLY A 166 7.24 -0.06 13.19
N ALA A 167 5.96 0.15 13.39
CA ALA A 167 5.19 1.25 12.82
C ALA A 167 5.76 2.62 13.22
N ASP A 168 6.29 2.71 14.43
CA ASP A 168 6.94 3.89 15.00
C ASP A 168 8.35 4.20 14.44
N LYS A 169 8.83 3.39 13.48
CA LYS A 169 10.17 3.48 12.88
C LYS A 169 11.33 3.31 13.88
N ILE A 170 11.08 2.76 15.06
CA ILE A 170 12.14 2.38 15.99
C ILE A 170 12.86 1.15 15.45
N GLU A 171 14.17 1.28 15.25
CA GLU A 171 15.02 0.21 14.74
C GLU A 171 15.21 -0.90 15.78
N LYS A 172 15.19 -2.14 15.31
CA LYS A 172 15.48 -3.33 16.10
C LYS A 172 16.23 -4.37 15.27
N GLU A 173 16.78 -5.39 15.93
CA GLU A 173 17.43 -6.54 15.29
C GLU A 173 16.58 -7.79 15.54
N PRO A 174 15.88 -8.31 14.52
CA PRO A 174 15.11 -9.53 14.69
C PRO A 174 16.02 -10.75 14.84
N SER A 175 15.65 -11.64 15.75
CA SER A 175 16.28 -12.95 15.86
C SER A 175 15.90 -13.85 14.69
N ALA A 176 16.68 -14.92 14.48
CA ALA A 176 16.33 -15.93 13.48
C ALA A 176 14.96 -16.59 13.76
N GLN A 177 14.63 -16.78 15.04
CA GLN A 177 13.34 -17.36 15.44
C GLN A 177 12.17 -16.42 15.12
N GLU A 178 12.30 -15.10 15.31
CA GLU A 178 11.28 -14.13 14.93
C GLU A 178 11.06 -14.11 13.41
N LYS A 179 12.14 -14.15 12.63
CA LYS A 179 12.03 -14.25 11.16
C LYS A 179 11.33 -15.54 10.74
N ASP A 180 11.71 -16.67 11.31
CA ASP A 180 11.13 -17.98 11.00
C ASP A 180 9.64 -18.08 11.40
N ALA A 181 9.20 -17.37 12.42
CA ALA A 181 7.81 -17.30 12.86
C ALA A 181 6.96 -16.29 12.08
N SER A 182 7.57 -15.37 11.35
CA SER A 182 6.86 -14.26 10.70
C SER A 182 6.37 -14.61 9.30
N TRP A 183 5.13 -14.25 9.00
CA TRP A 183 4.53 -14.42 7.68
C TRP A 183 5.29 -13.67 6.56
N PHE A 184 5.96 -12.58 6.88
CA PHE A 184 6.79 -11.86 5.90
C PHE A 184 7.87 -12.73 5.25
N TYR A 185 8.33 -13.78 5.95
CA TYR A 185 9.35 -14.72 5.46
C TYR A 185 8.76 -16.07 5.04
N LYS A 186 7.44 -16.16 4.86
CA LYS A 186 6.73 -17.36 4.40
C LYS A 186 6.13 -17.12 3.02
N LYS A 187 6.54 -17.95 2.06
CA LYS A 187 6.08 -17.85 0.67
C LYS A 187 4.57 -18.04 0.54
N ASP A 188 4.04 -19.04 1.23
CA ASP A 188 2.62 -19.39 1.17
C ASP A 188 1.72 -18.36 1.85
N GLU A 189 2.29 -17.49 2.69
CA GLU A 189 1.57 -16.40 3.36
C GLU A 189 1.69 -15.06 2.62
N GLY A 190 2.34 -15.06 1.44
CA GLY A 190 2.50 -13.87 0.62
C GLY A 190 3.68 -12.99 1.02
N GLY A 191 4.70 -13.58 1.67
CA GLY A 191 5.94 -12.90 2.04
C GLY A 191 6.89 -12.69 0.85
N GLY A 192 7.99 -11.99 1.14
CA GLY A 192 9.04 -11.63 0.18
C GLY A 192 9.00 -10.18 -0.26
N SER A 193 10.16 -9.65 -0.64
CA SER A 193 10.28 -8.23 -1.01
C SER A 193 9.50 -7.89 -2.26
N LEU A 194 9.35 -8.83 -3.19
CA LEU A 194 8.56 -8.64 -4.40
C LEU A 194 7.09 -8.38 -4.04
N LEU A 195 6.44 -9.29 -3.30
CA LEU A 195 5.02 -9.17 -2.98
C LEU A 195 4.74 -8.03 -2.00
N ASP A 196 5.62 -7.78 -1.04
CA ASP A 196 5.46 -6.71 -0.06
C ASP A 196 5.66 -5.31 -0.68
N TYR A 197 6.65 -5.15 -1.58
CA TYR A 197 7.09 -3.82 -2.03
C TYR A 197 6.81 -3.48 -3.48
N LEU A 198 6.74 -4.45 -4.40
CA LEU A 198 6.58 -4.12 -5.82
C LEU A 198 5.29 -3.33 -6.08
N GLY A 199 4.23 -3.64 -5.32
CA GLY A 199 2.96 -2.94 -5.42
C GLY A 199 3.02 -1.43 -5.13
N TYR A 200 3.96 -0.96 -4.30
CA TYR A 200 4.19 0.48 -4.11
C TYR A 200 4.58 1.15 -5.42
N GLY A 201 5.63 0.64 -6.07
CA GLY A 201 6.12 1.20 -7.32
C GLY A 201 5.13 1.06 -8.46
N THR A 202 4.51 -0.12 -8.62
CA THR A 202 3.59 -0.36 -9.73
C THR A 202 2.30 0.46 -9.59
N THR A 203 1.72 0.56 -8.39
CA THR A 203 0.51 1.38 -8.15
C THR A 203 0.81 2.86 -8.33
N LEU A 204 1.96 3.34 -7.83
CA LEU A 204 2.41 4.72 -8.06
C LEU A 204 2.64 4.99 -9.54
N GLY A 205 3.29 4.06 -10.24
CA GLY A 205 3.50 4.14 -11.68
C GLY A 205 2.19 4.22 -12.47
N VAL A 206 1.22 3.37 -12.15
CA VAL A 206 -0.12 3.42 -12.75
C VAL A 206 -0.78 4.79 -12.54
N TRP A 207 -0.67 5.34 -11.35
CA TRP A 207 -1.20 6.67 -11.03
C TRP A 207 -0.52 7.77 -11.85
N PHE A 208 0.80 7.74 -11.97
CA PHE A 208 1.57 8.70 -12.78
C PHE A 208 1.33 8.56 -14.29
N HIS A 209 1.07 7.34 -14.77
CA HIS A 209 0.69 7.07 -16.16
C HIS A 209 -0.82 7.26 -16.43
N ASN A 210 -1.56 7.90 -15.52
CA ASN A 210 -3.01 8.15 -15.65
C ASN A 210 -3.84 6.88 -15.94
N GLY A 211 -3.51 5.77 -15.29
CA GLY A 211 -4.20 4.49 -15.45
C GLY A 211 -3.77 3.67 -16.66
N ALA A 212 -2.76 4.10 -17.42
CA ALA A 212 -2.28 3.32 -18.57
C ALA A 212 -1.68 1.98 -18.10
N LYS A 213 -1.96 0.93 -18.87
CA LYS A 213 -1.47 -0.43 -18.63
C LYS A 213 -0.23 -0.71 -19.47
N PRO A 214 0.79 -1.40 -18.94
CA PRO A 214 1.89 -1.88 -19.77
C PRO A 214 1.42 -3.02 -20.68
N LEU A 215 2.18 -3.28 -21.73
CA LEU A 215 1.93 -4.36 -22.69
C LEU A 215 2.48 -5.70 -22.20
N GLU A 216 3.64 -5.65 -21.55
CA GLU A 216 4.34 -6.83 -21.04
C GLU A 216 5.29 -6.48 -19.91
N VAL A 217 5.68 -7.47 -19.13
CA VAL A 217 6.54 -7.33 -17.95
C VAL A 217 7.63 -8.41 -17.96
N VAL A 218 8.83 -8.05 -17.52
CA VAL A 218 9.90 -8.99 -17.18
C VAL A 218 10.39 -8.71 -15.77
N CYS A 219 10.65 -9.77 -15.00
CA CYS A 219 11.13 -9.68 -13.63
C CYS A 219 12.23 -10.71 -13.36
N MET A 220 13.20 -10.29 -12.54
CA MET A 220 14.17 -11.18 -11.92
C MET A 220 14.12 -10.98 -10.41
N VAL A 221 14.31 -12.07 -9.67
CA VAL A 221 14.37 -12.09 -8.21
C VAL A 221 15.68 -12.70 -7.74
N ASP A 222 16.17 -12.25 -6.60
CA ASP A 222 17.25 -12.89 -5.83
C ASP A 222 16.64 -13.59 -4.62
N GLU A 223 16.69 -14.92 -4.61
CA GLU A 223 16.18 -15.78 -3.55
C GLU A 223 17.36 -16.32 -2.73
N PRO A 224 17.67 -15.73 -1.55
CA PRO A 224 18.75 -16.21 -0.70
C PRO A 224 18.49 -17.66 -0.27
N ARG A 225 19.53 -18.53 -0.33
CA ARG A 225 19.38 -19.97 -0.05
C ARG A 225 18.87 -20.30 1.36
N ALA A 226 18.97 -19.35 2.28
CA ALA A 226 18.53 -19.53 3.66
C ALA A 226 17.08 -19.08 3.92
N LEU A 227 16.39 -18.56 2.88
CA LEU A 227 15.02 -18.04 2.98
C LEU A 227 14.10 -18.77 2.01
N GLU A 228 12.82 -18.81 2.33
CA GLU A 228 11.77 -19.28 1.43
C GLU A 228 11.34 -18.22 0.41
N VAL A 229 11.70 -16.95 0.65
CA VAL A 229 11.25 -15.78 -0.08
C VAL A 229 12.42 -15.01 -0.68
N ASP A 230 12.12 -14.14 -1.65
CA ASP A 230 13.09 -13.21 -2.22
C ASP A 230 13.38 -12.04 -1.28
N GLU A 231 14.59 -11.49 -1.39
CA GLU A 231 14.98 -10.22 -0.75
C GLU A 231 15.21 -9.09 -1.77
N GLN A 232 15.19 -9.39 -3.06
CA GLN A 232 15.34 -8.40 -4.11
C GLN A 232 14.57 -8.77 -5.35
N SER A 233 13.91 -7.78 -5.96
CA SER A 233 13.38 -7.92 -7.32
C SER A 233 13.72 -6.72 -8.19
N ILE A 234 13.85 -6.97 -9.51
CA ILE A 234 13.94 -5.94 -10.53
C ILE A 234 12.91 -6.27 -11.60
N THR A 235 11.92 -5.39 -11.72
CA THR A 235 10.82 -5.54 -12.67
C THR A 235 10.89 -4.43 -13.71
N VAL A 236 10.77 -4.78 -14.98
CA VAL A 236 10.63 -3.82 -16.08
C VAL A 236 9.29 -4.05 -16.76
N ALA A 237 8.52 -2.99 -16.92
CA ALA A 237 7.23 -2.95 -17.60
C ALA A 237 7.35 -2.14 -18.89
N ARG A 238 6.94 -2.72 -20.03
CA ARG A 238 6.93 -2.05 -21.33
C ARG A 238 5.55 -1.48 -21.63
N TYR A 239 5.49 -0.18 -21.81
CA TYR A 239 4.31 0.54 -22.28
C TYR A 239 4.36 0.73 -23.80
N GLU A 240 3.32 1.29 -24.42
CA GLU A 240 3.37 1.66 -25.84
C GLU A 240 4.55 2.60 -26.16
N ARG A 241 4.84 3.48 -25.18
CA ARG A 241 5.99 4.39 -25.25
C ARG A 241 6.78 4.28 -23.95
N GLY A 242 8.00 3.78 -24.05
CA GLY A 242 8.97 3.74 -22.97
C GLY A 242 8.92 2.48 -22.10
N LEU A 243 9.89 2.43 -21.21
CA LEU A 243 10.09 1.35 -20.26
C LEU A 243 10.11 1.91 -18.83
N SER A 244 9.26 1.38 -17.97
CA SER A 244 9.30 1.68 -16.54
C SER A 244 10.04 0.59 -15.79
N SER A 245 10.75 0.93 -14.71
CA SER A 245 11.44 -0.04 -13.86
C SER A 245 11.08 0.15 -12.40
N TYR A 246 10.87 -0.97 -11.71
CA TYR A 246 10.49 -1.03 -10.30
C TYR A 246 11.43 -1.99 -9.59
N HIS A 247 12.11 -1.50 -8.56
CA HIS A 247 13.11 -2.26 -7.82
C HIS A 247 12.67 -2.37 -6.38
N THR A 248 12.76 -3.57 -5.82
CA THR A 248 12.49 -3.83 -4.40
C THR A 248 13.71 -4.42 -3.74
N ARG A 249 13.95 -4.08 -2.47
CA ARG A 249 15.08 -4.61 -1.73
C ARG A 249 14.82 -4.70 -0.23
N TRP A 250 14.98 -5.90 0.35
CA TRP A 250 15.27 -6.10 1.77
C TRP A 250 16.77 -6.31 1.98
N GLY A 251 17.26 -6.06 3.18
CA GLY A 251 18.65 -6.25 3.52
C GLY A 251 19.58 -5.12 3.06
N THR A 252 19.10 -3.88 3.03
CA THR A 252 19.96 -2.70 2.90
C THR A 252 20.76 -2.47 4.19
N PHE A 253 21.81 -1.65 4.15
CA PHE A 253 22.62 -1.35 5.33
C PHE A 253 21.97 -0.36 6.31
N SER A 254 20.98 0.40 5.84
CA SER A 254 20.27 1.42 6.61
C SER A 254 18.84 1.52 6.12
N ASP A 255 17.98 2.07 6.95
CA ASP A 255 16.60 2.37 6.61
C ASP A 255 16.49 3.81 6.08
N PRO A 256 15.63 4.07 5.04
CA PRO A 256 15.59 5.37 4.37
C PRO A 256 15.14 6.52 5.27
N TRP A 257 14.47 6.25 6.38
CA TRP A 257 14.06 7.26 7.38
C TRP A 257 15.17 7.67 8.34
N THR A 258 16.25 6.88 8.46
CA THR A 258 17.46 7.25 9.21
C THR A 258 18.57 7.72 8.28
N HIS A 259 18.93 6.90 7.31
CA HIS A 259 19.96 7.21 6.31
C HIS A 259 19.58 6.55 4.98
N GLN A 260 19.34 7.36 3.97
CA GLN A 260 19.04 6.85 2.63
C GLN A 260 20.09 5.82 2.18
N PRO A 261 19.68 4.58 1.84
CA PRO A 261 20.58 3.60 1.24
C PRO A 261 21.03 4.03 -0.16
N GLN A 262 21.90 3.23 -0.77
CA GLN A 262 22.26 3.40 -2.18
C GLN A 262 21.90 2.12 -2.95
N PRO A 263 21.11 2.21 -4.03
CA PRO A 263 20.45 3.41 -4.58
C PRO A 263 19.50 4.06 -3.59
N LYS A 264 19.23 5.37 -3.73
CA LYS A 264 18.25 6.07 -2.90
C LYS A 264 16.84 5.61 -3.21
N CYS A 265 16.03 5.38 -2.16
CA CYS A 265 14.61 5.15 -2.31
C CYS A 265 13.91 6.39 -2.88
N GLY A 266 12.92 6.17 -3.75
CA GLY A 266 12.18 7.24 -4.40
C GLY A 266 11.86 6.94 -5.86
N PHE A 267 11.54 8.00 -6.62
CA PHE A 267 11.13 7.87 -8.02
C PHE A 267 11.76 8.90 -8.94
N VAL A 268 11.85 8.52 -10.21
CA VAL A 268 12.09 9.43 -11.34
C VAL A 268 11.02 9.17 -12.39
N ILE A 269 10.30 10.22 -12.78
CA ILE A 269 9.27 10.18 -13.83
C ILE A 269 9.81 10.95 -15.02
N LYS A 270 9.79 10.36 -16.20
CA LYS A 270 10.15 11.02 -17.45
C LYS A 270 8.93 11.16 -18.35
N GLY A 271 8.72 12.35 -18.82
CA GLY A 271 7.74 12.67 -19.85
C GLY A 271 8.40 13.17 -21.13
N THR A 272 7.57 13.52 -22.11
CA THR A 272 8.03 14.01 -23.43
C THR A 272 8.70 15.38 -23.37
N GLU A 273 8.38 16.20 -22.33
CA GLU A 273 8.87 17.58 -22.19
C GLU A 273 9.75 17.82 -20.96
N GLY A 274 9.89 16.81 -20.08
CA GLY A 274 10.71 16.96 -18.87
C GLY A 274 10.71 15.74 -17.96
N THR A 275 11.28 15.93 -16.78
CA THR A 275 11.36 14.91 -15.73
C THR A 275 10.93 15.50 -14.39
N ILE A 276 10.36 14.67 -13.53
CA ILE A 276 10.10 14.94 -12.12
C ILE A 276 10.75 13.83 -11.31
N SER A 277 11.45 14.18 -10.23
CA SER A 277 12.03 13.19 -9.32
C SER A 277 11.92 13.63 -7.87
N ASN A 278 11.89 12.64 -6.99
CA ASN A 278 11.99 12.83 -5.54
C ASN A 278 12.66 11.60 -4.93
N TYR A 279 13.45 11.82 -3.91
CA TYR A 279 13.89 10.75 -3.00
C TYR A 279 13.10 10.84 -1.71
N ASP A 280 12.77 9.69 -1.13
CA ASP A 280 11.95 9.59 0.05
C ASP A 280 12.49 10.44 1.20
N TYR A 281 11.57 11.02 1.98
CA TYR A 281 11.85 11.97 3.08
C TYR A 281 12.41 13.34 2.65
N GLU A 282 12.64 13.60 1.35
CA GLU A 282 12.93 14.93 0.87
C GLU A 282 11.61 15.73 0.69
N LYS A 283 11.67 17.04 0.99
CA LYS A 283 10.46 17.91 1.01
C LYS A 283 10.16 18.58 -0.33
N ASN A 284 11.02 18.40 -1.31
CA ASN A 284 10.89 19.02 -2.62
C ASN A 284 10.84 17.95 -3.71
N VAL A 285 10.11 18.22 -4.78
CA VAL A 285 10.29 17.51 -6.04
C VAL A 285 11.26 18.28 -6.94
N ARG A 286 12.15 17.57 -7.61
CA ARG A 286 13.06 18.14 -8.60
C ARG A 286 12.41 18.07 -9.95
N VAL A 287 12.44 19.17 -10.68
CA VAL A 287 11.88 19.28 -12.03
C VAL A 287 12.98 19.69 -12.99
N GLN A 288 13.01 19.05 -14.15
CA GLN A 288 13.87 19.44 -15.27
C GLN A 288 13.01 19.45 -16.52
N THR A 289 13.01 20.55 -17.26
CA THR A 289 12.24 20.68 -18.50
C THR A 289 13.13 21.09 -19.66
N ARG A 290 12.59 21.00 -20.87
CA ARG A 290 13.30 21.46 -22.08
C ARG A 290 13.71 22.94 -22.02
N SER A 291 12.88 23.77 -21.36
CA SER A 291 13.15 25.21 -21.20
C SER A 291 14.08 25.53 -20.02
N GLN A 292 14.22 24.60 -19.08
CA GLN A 292 15.06 24.73 -17.88
C GLN A 292 15.87 23.44 -17.67
N PRO A 293 16.88 23.19 -18.51
CA PRO A 293 17.63 21.93 -18.51
C PRO A 293 18.55 21.77 -17.29
N GLU A 294 18.92 22.84 -16.59
CA GLU A 294 19.63 22.81 -15.30
C GLU A 294 18.76 22.32 -14.14
N GLY A 295 17.44 22.35 -14.32
CA GLY A 295 16.48 21.92 -13.32
C GLY A 295 16.25 22.93 -12.19
N TYR A 296 15.17 22.66 -11.41
CA TYR A 296 14.78 23.45 -10.24
C TYR A 296 13.99 22.59 -9.27
N GLU A 297 13.77 23.09 -8.08
CA GLU A 297 12.98 22.40 -7.05
C GLU A 297 11.63 23.09 -6.81
N ILE A 298 10.61 22.29 -6.58
CA ILE A 298 9.27 22.73 -6.18
C ILE A 298 8.99 22.13 -4.79
N PRO A 299 8.73 22.95 -3.76
CA PRO A 299 8.33 22.45 -2.46
C PRO A 299 7.00 21.68 -2.54
N ALA A 300 6.94 20.53 -1.89
CA ALA A 300 5.69 19.82 -1.73
C ALA A 300 4.76 20.58 -0.78
N ALA A 301 3.49 20.69 -1.16
CA ALA A 301 2.49 21.31 -0.29
C ALA A 301 2.05 20.33 0.80
N PRO A 302 1.91 20.77 2.05
CA PRO A 302 1.33 19.95 3.11
C PRO A 302 -0.06 19.43 2.73
N LEU A 303 -0.35 18.20 3.11
CA LEU A 303 -1.68 17.61 2.93
C LEU A 303 -2.55 17.94 4.13
N GLU A 304 -3.71 18.52 3.84
CA GLU A 304 -4.69 18.91 4.86
C GLU A 304 -5.94 18.01 4.80
N ALA A 305 -6.71 17.99 5.90
CA ALA A 305 -7.99 17.30 5.92
C ALA A 305 -8.92 17.79 4.78
N PRO A 306 -9.65 16.90 4.10
CA PRO A 306 -9.80 15.47 4.40
C PRO A 306 -8.75 14.58 3.71
N PHE A 307 -7.67 15.14 3.16
CA PHE A 307 -6.70 14.43 2.32
C PHE A 307 -5.38 14.11 3.05
N ALA A 308 -5.33 14.24 4.37
CA ALA A 308 -4.08 14.05 5.13
C ALA A 308 -3.75 12.61 5.49
N ASN A 309 -4.72 11.68 5.46
CA ASN A 309 -4.51 10.26 5.73
C ASN A 309 -5.63 9.38 5.14
N PRO A 310 -5.46 8.05 5.07
CA PRO A 310 -6.42 7.14 4.45
C PRO A 310 -7.78 7.13 5.12
N VAL A 311 -7.84 7.22 6.44
CA VAL A 311 -9.11 7.18 7.17
C VAL A 311 -9.92 8.44 6.87
N GLN A 312 -9.30 9.63 6.95
CA GLN A 312 -9.97 10.89 6.61
C GLN A 312 -10.49 10.90 5.17
N TYR A 313 -9.66 10.46 4.23
CA TYR A 313 -10.03 10.45 2.82
C TYR A 313 -11.15 9.44 2.54
N PHE A 314 -11.04 8.23 3.07
CA PHE A 314 -12.06 7.21 2.86
C PHE A 314 -13.41 7.62 3.45
N LEU A 315 -13.43 8.12 4.68
CA LEU A 315 -14.66 8.62 5.30
C LEU A 315 -15.24 9.81 4.52
N HIS A 316 -14.40 10.71 4.03
CA HIS A 316 -14.85 11.82 3.17
C HIS A 316 -15.52 11.31 1.88
N CYS A 317 -14.95 10.33 1.20
CA CYS A 317 -15.57 9.71 0.03
C CYS A 317 -16.92 9.10 0.37
N LEU A 318 -17.03 8.36 1.49
CA LEU A 318 -18.27 7.75 1.93
C LEU A 318 -19.35 8.80 2.33
N GLU A 319 -18.95 9.91 2.92
CA GLU A 319 -19.86 10.99 3.35
C GLU A 319 -20.39 11.81 2.16
N THR A 320 -19.54 12.08 1.20
CA THR A 320 -19.86 12.94 0.06
C THR A 320 -20.37 12.18 -1.16
N GLY A 321 -20.18 10.86 -1.20
CA GLY A 321 -20.52 10.02 -2.35
C GLY A 321 -19.55 10.19 -3.54
N VAL A 322 -18.42 10.88 -3.36
CA VAL A 322 -17.35 10.92 -4.38
C VAL A 322 -16.64 9.58 -4.42
N PRO A 323 -16.26 9.07 -5.60
CA PRO A 323 -15.55 7.81 -5.70
C PRO A 323 -14.16 7.90 -5.03
N VAL A 324 -13.69 6.76 -4.55
CA VAL A 324 -12.28 6.62 -4.14
C VAL A 324 -11.40 6.66 -5.37
N GLU A 325 -10.42 7.55 -5.41
CA GLU A 325 -9.55 7.77 -6.57
C GLU A 325 -8.06 7.57 -6.23
N GLY A 326 -7.27 7.39 -7.27
CA GLY A 326 -5.82 7.24 -7.18
C GLY A 326 -5.40 5.91 -6.54
N PRO A 327 -4.27 5.85 -5.82
CA PRO A 327 -3.70 4.60 -5.32
C PRO A 327 -4.63 3.76 -4.44
N LEU A 328 -5.59 4.36 -3.75
CA LEU A 328 -6.53 3.64 -2.88
C LEU A 328 -7.67 2.99 -3.66
N SER A 329 -7.96 3.45 -4.87
CA SER A 329 -9.05 2.89 -5.66
C SER A 329 -8.73 1.46 -6.10
N VAL A 330 -9.77 0.63 -6.08
CA VAL A 330 -9.67 -0.75 -6.58
C VAL A 330 -9.17 -0.79 -8.03
N GLU A 331 -9.59 0.16 -8.86
CA GLU A 331 -9.21 0.24 -10.27
C GLU A 331 -7.70 0.47 -10.44
N THR A 332 -7.14 1.46 -9.75
CA THR A 332 -5.70 1.75 -9.82
C THR A 332 -4.88 0.63 -9.19
N ALA A 333 -5.30 0.17 -8.00
CA ALA A 333 -4.62 -0.89 -7.27
C ALA A 333 -4.65 -2.22 -8.05
N ARG A 334 -5.76 -2.54 -8.77
CA ARG A 334 -5.86 -3.74 -9.60
C ARG A 334 -4.86 -3.73 -10.76
N ILE A 335 -4.69 -2.61 -11.44
CA ILE A 335 -3.67 -2.52 -12.50
C ILE A 335 -2.27 -2.70 -11.90
N GLY A 336 -2.01 -2.10 -10.73
CA GLY A 336 -0.78 -2.36 -9.98
C GLY A 336 -0.58 -3.85 -9.68
N GLN A 337 -1.63 -4.55 -9.24
CA GLN A 337 -1.62 -5.99 -8.97
C GLN A 337 -1.42 -6.82 -10.26
N GLN A 338 -2.01 -6.43 -11.39
CA GLN A 338 -1.74 -7.09 -12.68
C GLN A 338 -0.24 -7.09 -13.02
N ILE A 339 0.44 -5.97 -12.75
CA ILE A 339 1.89 -5.86 -12.98
C ILE A 339 2.65 -6.76 -12.00
N VAL A 340 2.26 -6.79 -10.72
CA VAL A 340 2.86 -7.66 -9.69
C VAL A 340 2.73 -9.13 -10.06
N ASP A 341 1.52 -9.60 -10.39
CA ASP A 341 1.29 -11.00 -10.77
C ASP A 341 2.05 -11.39 -12.05
N THR A 342 2.08 -10.48 -13.03
CA THR A 342 2.85 -10.70 -14.25
C THR A 342 4.35 -10.80 -13.94
N ALA A 343 4.85 -9.99 -12.97
CA ALA A 343 6.24 -10.05 -12.51
C ALA A 343 6.55 -11.37 -11.80
N VAL A 344 5.68 -11.83 -10.90
CA VAL A 344 5.81 -13.14 -10.23
C VAL A 344 5.89 -14.26 -11.25
N ARG A 345 4.99 -14.26 -12.22
CA ARG A 345 4.98 -15.25 -13.30
C ARG A 345 6.22 -15.15 -14.18
N SER A 346 6.65 -13.94 -14.52
CA SER A 346 7.87 -13.70 -15.30
C SER A 346 9.12 -14.23 -14.59
N ALA A 347 9.26 -13.98 -13.29
CA ALA A 347 10.38 -14.49 -12.49
C ALA A 347 10.40 -16.02 -12.45
N SER A 348 9.23 -16.65 -12.27
CA SER A 348 9.10 -18.12 -12.26
C SER A 348 9.42 -18.75 -13.62
N GLU A 349 8.85 -18.20 -14.72
CA GLU A 349 9.03 -18.71 -16.08
C GLU A 349 10.35 -18.25 -16.74
N LYS A 350 11.07 -17.29 -16.12
CA LYS A 350 12.35 -16.71 -16.61
C LYS A 350 12.24 -16.15 -18.02
N ARG A 351 11.16 -15.45 -18.30
CA ARG A 351 10.88 -14.81 -19.60
C ARG A 351 9.96 -13.60 -19.46
N THR A 352 9.91 -12.78 -20.50
CA THR A 352 8.91 -11.70 -20.61
C THR A 352 7.50 -12.33 -20.76
N ILE A 353 6.53 -11.74 -20.05
CA ILE A 353 5.12 -12.16 -20.05
C ILE A 353 4.26 -10.96 -20.47
N ALA A 354 3.29 -11.18 -21.38
CA ALA A 354 2.25 -10.18 -21.65
C ALA A 354 1.48 -9.89 -20.34
N LEU A 355 1.04 -8.64 -20.17
CA LEU A 355 0.28 -8.29 -18.97
C LEU A 355 -0.90 -9.26 -18.78
N LEU A 356 -1.02 -9.81 -17.59
CA LEU A 356 -2.16 -10.67 -17.22
C LEU A 356 -3.45 -9.84 -17.15
N ASP A 357 -4.57 -10.45 -17.53
CA ASP A 357 -5.91 -9.81 -17.51
C ASP A 357 -6.61 -9.98 -16.15
#